data_74d301a66b12952ea6907a27a365683a
#
_entry.id   74d301a66b12952ea6907a27a365683a
#
_cell.length_a   1.000
_cell.length_b   1.000
_cell.length_c   1.000
_cell.angle_alpha   90.00
_cell.angle_beta   90.00
_cell.angle_gamma   90.00
#
_symmetry.space_group_name_H-M   'P 1'
#
loop_
_entity.id
_entity.type
_entity.pdbx_description
1 polymer ?
#
loop_
_entity_poly.entity_id
_entity_poly.type
_entity_poly.pdbx_seq_one_letter_code
_entity_poly.pdbx_strand_id
1 'polypeptide(L)'
;MKYLTVNKPEGSKEYDWADLTGDNVKVGEGYKHLVYNPGSNVKLVNMAEYCKSIIADGKELITGNESGELVVPELKDENVYIAFKRELISLDYAFRDCTSLQSVSEDLFSHNPGVTRFGQTFSNCSALTAIPIGLFDNNKKAIIFTQTFSDCASLRGESPYTMVDGRKTHLYERRFHPELFTTPSAYGCFSGCTGLTDYAQIPPDWQ
;
A
#
# COMPACT_ATOMS: atom_id res chain seq x y z
N MET A 1 -12.24 -24.39 -14.85
CA MET A 1 -11.91 -24.31 -13.42
C MET A 1 -10.44 -23.91 -13.32
N LYS A 2 -10.13 -22.62 -13.04
CA LYS A 2 -8.75 -22.16 -12.86
C LYS A 2 -8.45 -22.15 -11.37
N TYR A 3 -7.55 -23.00 -10.94
CA TYR A 3 -7.05 -23.00 -9.56
C TYR A 3 -5.89 -22.03 -9.46
N LEU A 4 -5.96 -21.10 -8.54
CA LEU A 4 -4.86 -20.24 -8.16
C LEU A 4 -4.36 -20.74 -6.79
N THR A 5 -3.12 -21.19 -6.74
CA THR A 5 -2.46 -21.63 -5.51
C THR A 5 -1.71 -20.44 -4.90
N VAL A 6 -1.95 -20.17 -3.63
CA VAL A 6 -1.19 -19.17 -2.87
C VAL A 6 0.01 -19.86 -2.24
N ASN A 7 1.21 -19.42 -2.57
CA ASN A 7 2.41 -19.80 -1.81
C ASN A 7 2.48 -18.93 -0.56
N LYS A 8 2.39 -19.59 0.60
CA LYS A 8 2.40 -19.00 1.94
C LYS A 8 3.81 -18.49 2.28
N PRO A 9 3.98 -17.23 2.70
CA PRO A 9 5.17 -16.79 3.41
C PRO A 9 5.24 -17.51 4.77
N GLU A 10 6.42 -18.01 5.17
CA GLU A 10 6.62 -18.61 6.49
C GLU A 10 6.24 -17.61 7.58
N GLY A 11 5.29 -17.98 8.46
CA GLY A 11 4.81 -17.16 9.57
C GLY A 11 3.45 -16.48 9.39
N SER A 12 2.80 -16.56 8.22
CA SER A 12 1.43 -16.07 8.04
C SER A 12 0.39 -17.01 8.68
N LYS A 13 -0.66 -16.43 9.29
CA LYS A 13 -1.80 -17.21 9.80
C LYS A 13 -2.39 -18.07 8.69
N GLU A 14 -2.68 -19.33 8.99
CA GLU A 14 -3.43 -20.22 8.11
C GLU A 14 -4.86 -19.69 7.99
N TYR A 15 -5.23 -19.21 6.82
CA TYR A 15 -6.64 -19.05 6.48
C TYR A 15 -7.14 -20.41 6.00
N ASP A 16 -8.14 -20.95 6.70
CA ASP A 16 -8.82 -22.17 6.27
C ASP A 16 -9.67 -21.84 5.04
N TRP A 17 -9.16 -22.22 3.88
CA TRP A 17 -9.79 -21.97 2.57
C TRP A 17 -11.01 -22.84 2.33
N ALA A 18 -11.40 -23.68 3.31
CA ALA A 18 -12.54 -24.59 3.18
C ALA A 18 -13.90 -23.89 3.21
N ASP A 19 -13.97 -22.67 3.76
CA ASP A 19 -15.25 -21.94 3.91
C ASP A 19 -15.63 -21.05 2.71
N LEU A 20 -14.82 -21.03 1.65
CA LEU A 20 -15.15 -20.29 0.42
C LEU A 20 -16.01 -21.16 -0.52
N THR A 21 -17.07 -21.76 0.01
CA THR A 21 -18.08 -22.49 -0.75
C THR A 21 -19.13 -21.51 -1.29
N GLY A 22 -19.12 -21.30 -2.58
CA GLY A 22 -20.00 -20.37 -3.29
C GLY A 22 -19.26 -19.75 -4.47
N ASP A 23 -19.79 -18.71 -5.07
CA ASP A 23 -19.21 -17.97 -6.21
C ASP A 23 -17.94 -17.14 -5.85
N ASN A 24 -17.22 -17.53 -4.80
CA ASN A 24 -16.09 -16.80 -4.27
C ASN A 24 -14.85 -16.93 -5.17
N VAL A 25 -14.27 -15.80 -5.51
CA VAL A 25 -13.04 -15.74 -6.30
C VAL A 25 -11.85 -16.15 -5.42
N LYS A 26 -11.04 -17.10 -5.90
CA LYS A 26 -9.80 -17.51 -5.20
C LYS A 26 -8.70 -16.51 -5.45
N VAL A 27 -8.11 -16.01 -4.36
CA VAL A 27 -6.96 -15.11 -4.41
C VAL A 27 -5.70 -15.89 -4.77
N GLY A 28 -4.96 -15.44 -5.78
CA GLY A 28 -3.77 -16.12 -6.30
C GLY A 28 -2.49 -15.33 -6.15
N GLU A 29 -1.42 -15.90 -6.71
CA GLU A 29 -0.11 -15.23 -6.76
C GLU A 29 -0.23 -13.85 -7.42
N GLY A 30 0.43 -12.84 -6.81
CA GLY A 30 0.42 -11.45 -7.28
C GLY A 30 -0.65 -10.57 -6.64
N TYR A 31 -1.60 -11.14 -5.88
CA TYR A 31 -2.47 -10.35 -5.04
C TYR A 31 -1.78 -9.92 -3.75
N LYS A 32 -2.12 -8.72 -3.29
CA LYS A 32 -1.64 -8.11 -2.05
C LYS A 32 -2.79 -7.90 -1.11
N HIS A 33 -2.58 -8.23 0.15
CA HIS A 33 -3.59 -8.11 1.19
C HIS A 33 -3.63 -6.70 1.76
N LEU A 34 -4.82 -6.17 1.89
CA LEU A 34 -5.15 -4.88 2.49
C LEU A 34 -6.25 -5.10 3.52
N VAL A 35 -6.23 -4.35 4.61
CA VAL A 35 -7.28 -4.38 5.63
C VAL A 35 -7.98 -3.03 5.67
N TYR A 36 -9.30 -3.07 5.65
CA TYR A 36 -10.18 -1.89 5.71
C TYR A 36 -11.13 -1.98 6.89
N ASN A 37 -11.58 -0.85 7.39
CA ASN A 37 -12.75 -0.81 8.27
C ASN A 37 -14.01 -1.14 7.44
N PRO A 38 -14.76 -2.20 7.78
CA PRO A 38 -16.05 -2.46 7.16
C PRO A 38 -17.03 -1.30 7.38
N GLY A 39 -17.97 -1.11 6.45
CA GLY A 39 -18.94 -0.02 6.54
C GLY A 39 -19.58 0.32 5.21
N SER A 40 -20.32 1.43 5.21
CA SER A 40 -21.00 1.95 4.01
C SER A 40 -20.12 2.93 3.25
N ASN A 41 -20.25 2.94 1.91
CA ASN A 41 -19.55 3.85 1.00
C ASN A 41 -18.02 3.82 1.20
N VAL A 42 -17.44 2.62 1.27
CA VAL A 42 -16.00 2.43 1.49
C VAL A 42 -15.24 2.62 0.17
N LYS A 43 -14.35 3.61 0.12
CA LYS A 43 -13.41 3.78 -1.00
C LYS A 43 -12.26 2.78 -0.86
N LEU A 44 -12.12 1.89 -1.81
CA LEU A 44 -11.06 0.88 -1.86
C LEU A 44 -9.80 1.39 -2.56
N VAL A 45 -9.95 2.11 -3.66
CA VAL A 45 -8.85 2.78 -4.37
C VAL A 45 -9.34 4.09 -4.96
N ASN A 46 -8.41 5.02 -5.18
CA ASN A 46 -8.70 6.27 -5.86
C ASN A 46 -8.38 6.19 -7.37
N MET A 47 -7.51 5.27 -7.78
CA MET A 47 -7.05 5.11 -9.16
C MET A 47 -7.18 3.64 -9.58
N ALA A 48 -8.41 3.23 -9.95
CA ALA A 48 -8.71 1.85 -10.37
C ALA A 48 -7.93 1.42 -11.61
N GLU A 49 -7.53 2.36 -12.46
CA GLU A 49 -6.72 2.10 -13.65
C GLU A 49 -5.35 1.50 -13.37
N TYR A 50 -4.81 1.62 -12.16
CA TYR A 50 -3.57 0.94 -11.77
C TYR A 50 -3.78 -0.54 -11.44
N CYS A 51 -5.03 -0.94 -11.19
CA CYS A 51 -5.36 -2.27 -10.73
C CYS A 51 -5.67 -3.20 -11.90
N LYS A 52 -5.20 -4.44 -11.80
CA LYS A 52 -5.61 -5.55 -12.66
C LYS A 52 -6.88 -6.19 -12.12
N SER A 53 -6.99 -6.30 -10.81
CA SER A 53 -8.13 -6.89 -10.12
C SER A 53 -8.18 -6.40 -8.68
N ILE A 54 -9.40 -6.28 -8.14
CA ILE A 54 -9.66 -6.09 -6.70
C ILE A 54 -10.74 -7.09 -6.29
N ILE A 55 -10.48 -7.79 -5.19
CA ILE A 55 -11.42 -8.74 -4.58
C ILE A 55 -11.81 -8.22 -3.20
N ALA A 56 -13.09 -8.07 -2.94
CA ALA A 56 -13.66 -7.74 -1.64
C ALA A 56 -14.97 -8.50 -1.44
N ASP A 57 -15.30 -8.86 -0.20
CA ASP A 57 -16.47 -9.67 0.15
C ASP A 57 -16.58 -10.95 -0.71
N GLY A 58 -15.44 -11.58 -1.05
CA GLY A 58 -15.35 -12.77 -1.88
C GLY A 58 -15.68 -12.56 -3.35
N LYS A 59 -15.81 -11.33 -3.84
CA LYS A 59 -16.16 -11.01 -5.23
C LYS A 59 -15.04 -10.22 -5.91
N GLU A 60 -14.79 -10.53 -7.18
CA GLU A 60 -13.95 -9.69 -8.02
C GLU A 60 -14.76 -8.46 -8.48
N LEU A 61 -14.26 -7.27 -8.13
CA LEU A 61 -14.94 -6.00 -8.36
C LEU A 61 -14.51 -5.32 -9.64
N ILE A 62 -13.26 -5.55 -10.06
CA ILE A 62 -12.69 -4.96 -11.28
C ILE A 62 -11.93 -6.02 -12.07
N THR A 63 -11.87 -5.82 -13.38
CA THR A 63 -11.24 -6.73 -14.35
C THR A 63 -10.11 -6.08 -15.15
N GLY A 64 -9.67 -4.88 -14.73
CA GLY A 64 -8.53 -4.17 -15.30
C GLY A 64 -8.86 -3.14 -16.38
N ASN A 65 -10.14 -2.87 -16.63
CA ASN A 65 -10.59 -1.85 -17.61
C ASN A 65 -11.21 -0.61 -16.95
N GLU A 66 -11.35 -0.61 -15.63
CA GLU A 66 -11.93 0.46 -14.85
C GLU A 66 -10.94 1.61 -14.66
N SER A 67 -11.45 2.81 -14.39
CA SER A 67 -10.66 4.02 -14.12
C SER A 67 -11.35 4.88 -13.06
N GLY A 68 -10.54 5.73 -12.40
CA GLY A 68 -11.01 6.58 -11.32
C GLY A 68 -11.15 5.85 -9.98
N GLU A 69 -11.98 6.40 -9.10
CA GLU A 69 -12.17 5.82 -7.77
C GLU A 69 -13.12 4.61 -7.79
N LEU A 70 -12.80 3.61 -6.95
CA LEU A 70 -13.67 2.48 -6.66
C LEU A 70 -14.22 2.64 -5.25
N VAL A 71 -15.53 2.87 -5.16
CA VAL A 71 -16.27 2.95 -3.90
C VAL A 71 -17.28 1.81 -3.88
N VAL A 72 -17.26 0.99 -2.81
CA VAL A 72 -18.29 -0.03 -2.59
C VAL A 72 -19.40 0.53 -1.70
N PRO A 73 -20.69 0.29 -2.03
CA PRO A 73 -21.81 0.76 -1.23
C PRO A 73 -21.79 0.21 0.20
N GLU A 74 -21.33 -1.02 0.36
CA GLU A 74 -21.15 -1.70 1.64
C GLU A 74 -19.93 -2.63 1.52
N LEU A 75 -19.03 -2.58 2.49
CA LEU A 75 -17.95 -3.54 2.72
C LEU A 75 -18.27 -4.30 3.99
N LYS A 76 -18.37 -5.63 3.93
CA LYS A 76 -18.72 -6.51 5.05
C LYS A 76 -17.52 -7.14 5.70
N ASP A 77 -16.56 -7.58 4.89
CA ASP A 77 -15.30 -8.18 5.33
C ASP A 77 -14.19 -7.14 5.29
N GLU A 78 -13.34 -7.11 6.32
CA GLU A 78 -12.18 -6.24 6.39
C GLU A 78 -11.10 -6.55 5.34
N ASN A 79 -11.10 -7.78 4.82
CA ASN A 79 -10.06 -8.28 3.94
C ASN A 79 -10.33 -7.92 2.47
N VAL A 80 -9.44 -7.15 1.89
CA VAL A 80 -9.44 -6.77 0.48
C VAL A 80 -8.14 -7.23 -0.16
N TYR A 81 -8.23 -7.77 -1.36
CA TYR A 81 -7.06 -8.23 -2.10
C TYR A 81 -6.94 -7.47 -3.41
N ILE A 82 -5.76 -6.92 -3.68
CA ILE A 82 -5.47 -6.12 -4.86
C ILE A 82 -4.33 -6.75 -5.67
N ALA A 83 -4.49 -6.79 -6.98
CA ALA A 83 -3.42 -7.04 -7.93
C ALA A 83 -3.22 -5.80 -8.81
N PHE A 84 -2.02 -5.25 -8.82
CA PHE A 84 -1.68 -4.15 -9.72
C PHE A 84 -1.37 -4.65 -11.13
N LYS A 85 -1.58 -3.80 -12.11
CA LYS A 85 -1.06 -4.01 -13.48
C LYS A 85 0.46 -4.08 -13.43
N ARG A 86 1.07 -4.81 -14.35
CA ARG A 86 2.52 -4.85 -14.52
C ARG A 86 3.00 -3.56 -15.21
N GLU A 87 4.30 -3.29 -15.07
CA GLU A 87 4.98 -2.18 -15.79
C GLU A 87 4.48 -0.78 -15.42
N LEU A 88 3.88 -0.62 -14.23
CA LEU A 88 3.55 0.69 -13.72
C LEU A 88 4.83 1.48 -13.41
N ILE A 89 4.83 2.76 -13.78
CA ILE A 89 5.87 3.72 -13.45
C ILE A 89 5.42 4.71 -12.36
N SER A 90 4.10 4.80 -12.12
CA SER A 90 3.48 5.67 -11.12
C SER A 90 2.39 4.93 -10.37
N LEU A 91 2.30 5.21 -9.07
CA LEU A 91 1.19 4.92 -8.18
C LEU A 91 0.73 6.20 -7.48
N ASP A 92 0.95 7.36 -8.13
CA ASP A 92 0.45 8.63 -7.62
C ASP A 92 -1.06 8.52 -7.37
N TYR A 93 -1.52 8.95 -6.19
CA TYR A 93 -2.92 8.96 -5.73
C TYR A 93 -3.60 7.59 -5.57
N ALA A 94 -2.91 6.47 -5.69
CA ALA A 94 -3.53 5.13 -5.79
C ALA A 94 -4.56 4.86 -4.68
N PHE A 95 -4.26 5.22 -3.43
CA PHE A 95 -5.12 5.06 -2.25
C PHE A 95 -5.50 6.39 -1.60
N ARG A 96 -5.35 7.51 -2.31
CA ARG A 96 -5.70 8.81 -1.76
C ARG A 96 -7.16 8.83 -1.28
N ASP A 97 -7.37 9.40 -0.08
CA ASP A 97 -8.69 9.50 0.56
C ASP A 97 -9.36 8.14 0.88
N CYS A 98 -8.59 7.03 0.92
CA CYS A 98 -9.08 5.74 1.40
C CYS A 98 -9.12 5.76 2.94
N THR A 99 -10.04 6.53 3.50
CA THR A 99 -10.12 6.83 4.95
C THR A 99 -10.41 5.61 5.82
N SER A 100 -10.88 4.50 5.22
CA SER A 100 -11.14 3.22 5.89
C SER A 100 -9.98 2.23 5.80
N LEU A 101 -8.90 2.53 5.05
CA LEU A 101 -7.73 1.66 4.91
C LEU A 101 -6.96 1.63 6.24
N GLN A 102 -6.86 0.46 6.88
CA GLN A 102 -6.19 0.26 8.18
C GLN A 102 -4.74 -0.19 8.04
N SER A 103 -4.49 -1.13 7.13
CA SER A 103 -3.16 -1.67 6.92
C SER A 103 -2.95 -2.18 5.49
N VAL A 104 -1.68 -2.30 5.11
CA VAL A 104 -1.24 -2.83 3.82
C VAL A 104 -0.17 -3.90 4.06
N SER A 105 -0.06 -4.88 3.15
CA SER A 105 1.00 -5.89 3.24
C SER A 105 2.39 -5.27 2.98
N GLU A 106 3.42 -5.81 3.62
CA GLU A 106 4.82 -5.37 3.48
C GLU A 106 5.34 -5.49 2.04
N ASP A 107 4.79 -6.43 1.29
CA ASP A 107 5.17 -6.71 -0.10
C ASP A 107 4.25 -6.03 -1.14
N LEU A 108 3.42 -5.04 -0.72
CA LEU A 108 2.41 -4.38 -1.57
C LEU A 108 2.95 -3.98 -2.95
N PHE A 109 4.17 -3.43 -3.01
CA PHE A 109 4.78 -2.93 -4.25
C PHE A 109 5.86 -3.87 -4.83
N SER A 110 6.02 -5.08 -4.29
CA SER A 110 7.09 -6.00 -4.68
C SER A 110 7.06 -6.42 -6.16
N HIS A 111 5.86 -6.50 -6.75
CA HIS A 111 5.67 -6.87 -8.15
C HIS A 111 5.75 -5.68 -9.12
N ASN A 112 5.98 -4.47 -8.61
CA ASN A 112 6.07 -3.23 -9.40
C ASN A 112 7.39 -2.48 -9.13
N PRO A 113 8.57 -3.10 -9.32
CA PRO A 113 9.87 -2.49 -9.00
C PRO A 113 10.19 -1.28 -9.91
N GLY A 114 9.49 -1.15 -11.04
CA GLY A 114 9.61 -0.03 -11.98
C GLY A 114 8.93 1.27 -11.52
N VAL A 115 8.12 1.22 -10.46
CA VAL A 115 7.44 2.41 -9.94
C VAL A 115 8.46 3.38 -9.36
N THR A 116 8.43 4.61 -9.88
CA THR A 116 9.32 5.72 -9.46
C THR A 116 8.56 6.85 -8.77
N ARG A 117 7.22 6.82 -8.78
CA ARG A 117 6.35 7.88 -8.27
C ARG A 117 5.30 7.31 -7.33
N PHE A 118 5.27 7.87 -6.11
CA PHE A 118 4.33 7.56 -5.03
C PHE A 118 3.68 8.84 -4.47
N GLY A 119 3.57 9.90 -5.28
CA GLY A 119 2.97 11.17 -4.86
C GLY A 119 1.55 10.97 -4.36
N GLN A 120 1.26 11.39 -3.13
CA GLN A 120 -0.06 11.30 -2.50
C GLN A 120 -0.67 9.87 -2.48
N THR A 121 0.15 8.83 -2.62
CA THR A 121 -0.34 7.44 -2.73
C THR A 121 -1.27 7.08 -1.57
N PHE A 122 -0.95 7.46 -0.34
CA PHE A 122 -1.74 7.21 0.87
C PHE A 122 -2.23 8.50 1.55
N SER A 123 -2.20 9.64 0.85
CA SER A 123 -2.64 10.91 1.44
C SER A 123 -4.07 10.77 1.96
N ASN A 124 -4.31 11.26 3.19
CA ASN A 124 -5.61 11.20 3.88
C ASN A 124 -6.16 9.78 4.11
N CYS A 125 -5.28 8.76 4.20
CA CYS A 125 -5.64 7.44 4.71
C CYS A 125 -5.72 7.49 6.25
N SER A 126 -6.74 8.17 6.78
CA SER A 126 -6.81 8.54 8.20
C SER A 126 -6.92 7.35 9.17
N ALA A 127 -7.35 6.16 8.70
CA ALA A 127 -7.38 4.94 9.49
C ALA A 127 -6.07 4.12 9.41
N LEU A 128 -5.11 4.50 8.55
CA LEU A 128 -3.85 3.75 8.41
C LEU A 128 -3.01 3.87 9.68
N THR A 129 -2.74 2.73 10.33
CA THR A 129 -2.13 2.69 11.66
C THR A 129 -0.62 2.50 11.65
N ALA A 130 -0.08 1.84 10.63
CA ALA A 130 1.35 1.55 10.51
C ALA A 130 1.79 1.50 9.05
N ILE A 131 3.07 1.78 8.81
CA ILE A 131 3.72 1.59 7.53
C ILE A 131 4.62 0.37 7.67
N PRO A 132 4.43 -0.70 6.86
CA PRO A 132 5.26 -1.89 6.95
C PRO A 132 6.75 -1.58 6.70
N ILE A 133 7.62 -2.27 7.44
CA ILE A 133 9.06 -2.25 7.20
C ILE A 133 9.31 -2.80 5.81
N GLY A 134 10.19 -2.15 5.04
CA GLY A 134 10.56 -2.62 3.71
C GLY A 134 9.51 -2.38 2.62
N LEU A 135 8.40 -1.67 2.90
CA LEU A 135 7.34 -1.39 1.91
C LEU A 135 7.87 -0.95 0.55
N PHE A 136 8.97 -0.19 0.53
CA PHE A 136 9.59 0.35 -0.69
C PHE A 136 10.94 -0.31 -1.04
N ASP A 137 11.25 -1.49 -0.50
CA ASP A 137 12.55 -2.16 -0.71
C ASP A 137 12.81 -2.52 -2.16
N ASN A 138 11.76 -2.86 -2.89
CA ASN A 138 11.83 -3.18 -4.32
C ASN A 138 11.84 -1.92 -5.21
N ASN A 139 11.53 -0.74 -4.66
CA ASN A 139 11.41 0.51 -5.40
C ASN A 139 12.63 1.42 -5.17
N LYS A 140 13.83 0.88 -5.40
CA LYS A 140 15.10 1.60 -5.17
C LYS A 140 15.27 2.83 -6.06
N LYS A 141 14.59 2.87 -7.21
CA LYS A 141 14.59 3.98 -8.17
C LYS A 141 13.47 5.00 -7.93
N ALA A 142 12.69 4.85 -6.86
CA ALA A 142 11.62 5.79 -6.54
C ALA A 142 12.19 7.17 -6.19
N ILE A 143 11.64 8.20 -6.84
CA ILE A 143 12.09 9.59 -6.73
C ILE A 143 11.03 10.54 -6.20
N ILE A 144 9.74 10.22 -6.30
CA ILE A 144 8.65 11.10 -5.87
C ILE A 144 7.90 10.47 -4.70
N PHE A 145 7.97 11.12 -3.54
CA PHE A 145 7.22 10.79 -2.33
C PHE A 145 6.46 12.01 -1.78
N THR A 146 6.22 13.02 -2.61
CA THR A 146 5.51 14.25 -2.22
C THR A 146 4.15 13.89 -1.63
N GLN A 147 3.91 14.28 -0.36
CA GLN A 147 2.67 14.06 0.37
C GLN A 147 2.19 12.59 0.42
N THR A 148 3.10 11.62 0.29
CA THR A 148 2.73 10.19 0.20
C THR A 148 1.86 9.74 1.36
N PHE A 149 2.16 10.18 2.58
CA PHE A 149 1.43 9.86 3.81
C PHE A 149 0.81 11.08 4.48
N SER A 150 0.71 12.21 3.78
CA SER A 150 0.10 13.42 4.34
C SER A 150 -1.28 13.10 4.92
N ASP A 151 -1.54 13.64 6.11
CA ASP A 151 -2.82 13.50 6.83
C ASP A 151 -3.21 12.05 7.21
N CYS A 152 -2.23 11.13 7.28
CA CYS A 152 -2.43 9.81 7.88
C CYS A 152 -2.38 9.92 9.42
N ALA A 153 -3.39 10.53 10.02
CA ALA A 153 -3.37 10.95 11.42
C ALA A 153 -3.31 9.80 12.45
N SER A 154 -3.69 8.57 12.03
CA SER A 154 -3.64 7.38 12.89
C SER A 154 -2.29 6.68 12.87
N LEU A 155 -1.34 7.09 12.03
CA LEU A 155 -0.02 6.43 11.95
C LEU A 155 0.71 6.49 13.29
N ARG A 156 1.26 5.32 13.66
CA ARG A 156 2.09 5.08 14.83
C ARG A 156 3.32 4.27 14.42
N GLY A 157 4.27 4.12 15.34
CA GLY A 157 5.53 3.45 15.05
C GLY A 157 6.49 4.38 14.29
N GLU A 158 7.44 3.83 13.57
CA GLU A 158 8.46 4.59 12.85
C GLU A 158 8.04 4.89 11.40
N SER A 159 8.58 5.95 10.83
CA SER A 159 8.50 6.22 9.38
C SER A 159 9.14 5.08 8.58
N PRO A 160 8.74 4.84 7.32
CA PRO A 160 9.19 3.67 6.56
C PRO A 160 10.71 3.67 6.36
N TYR A 161 11.33 2.52 6.57
CA TYR A 161 12.76 2.31 6.40
C TYR A 161 13.08 0.98 5.70
N THR A 162 14.28 0.91 5.16
CA THR A 162 14.92 -0.28 4.58
C THR A 162 16.11 -0.65 5.45
N MET A 163 16.43 -1.94 5.60
CA MET A 163 17.66 -2.35 6.27
C MET A 163 18.83 -2.33 5.28
N VAL A 164 19.85 -1.52 5.57
CA VAL A 164 21.10 -1.42 4.82
C VAL A 164 22.25 -1.78 5.76
N ASP A 165 22.99 -2.82 5.46
CA ASP A 165 24.14 -3.30 6.29
C ASP A 165 23.79 -3.42 7.78
N GLY A 166 22.59 -3.93 8.09
CA GLY A 166 22.11 -4.13 9.45
C GLY A 166 21.65 -2.84 10.17
N ARG A 167 21.57 -1.70 9.45
CA ARG A 167 21.10 -0.43 9.99
C ARG A 167 19.81 0.02 9.29
N LYS A 168 18.94 0.72 10.04
CA LYS A 168 17.77 1.36 9.47
C LYS A 168 18.18 2.52 8.58
N THR A 169 17.62 2.59 7.39
CA THR A 169 17.76 3.72 6.45
C THR A 169 16.35 4.17 6.08
N HIS A 170 15.89 5.27 6.66
CA HIS A 170 14.58 5.84 6.40
C HIS A 170 14.50 6.44 4.98
N LEU A 171 13.29 6.66 4.47
CA LEU A 171 13.12 7.23 3.11
C LEU A 171 13.90 8.54 2.92
N TYR A 172 13.87 9.43 3.93
CA TYR A 172 14.58 10.72 3.88
C TYR A 172 16.11 10.58 3.99
N GLU A 173 16.60 9.40 4.43
CA GLU A 173 18.04 9.10 4.51
C GLU A 173 18.57 8.43 3.22
N ARG A 174 17.70 7.98 2.31
CA ARG A 174 18.12 7.37 1.03
C ARG A 174 19.07 8.26 0.23
N ARG A 175 18.99 9.58 0.38
CA ARG A 175 19.91 10.56 -0.21
C ARG A 175 21.38 10.37 0.20
N PHE A 176 21.63 9.69 1.32
CA PHE A 176 22.99 9.41 1.81
C PHE A 176 23.57 8.09 1.27
N HIS A 177 22.76 7.33 0.51
CA HIS A 177 23.12 6.04 -0.09
C HIS A 177 22.87 6.04 -1.60
N PRO A 178 23.53 6.96 -2.38
CA PRO A 178 23.28 7.11 -3.81
C PRO A 178 23.69 5.87 -4.63
N GLU A 179 24.53 4.99 -4.08
CA GLU A 179 24.91 3.70 -4.67
C GLU A 179 23.75 2.67 -4.65
N LEU A 180 22.78 2.83 -3.75
CA LEU A 180 21.65 1.91 -3.58
C LEU A 180 20.34 2.52 -4.04
N PHE A 181 20.14 3.82 -3.85
CA PHE A 181 18.87 4.50 -4.06
C PHE A 181 19.03 5.76 -4.91
N THR A 182 18.01 6.05 -5.70
CA THR A 182 17.85 7.40 -6.27
C THR A 182 17.43 8.36 -5.17
N THR A 183 18.04 9.56 -5.14
CA THR A 183 17.68 10.59 -4.15
C THR A 183 16.22 10.98 -4.29
N PRO A 184 15.41 10.80 -3.24
CA PRO A 184 13.98 11.10 -3.31
C PRO A 184 13.68 12.60 -3.12
N SER A 185 12.57 13.04 -3.73
CA SER A 185 11.90 14.32 -3.47
C SER A 185 10.58 14.05 -2.78
N ALA A 186 10.31 14.72 -1.66
CA ALA A 186 9.20 14.32 -0.81
C ALA A 186 8.62 15.44 0.06
N TYR A 187 8.40 16.61 -0.52
CA TYR A 187 7.77 17.74 0.19
C TYR A 187 6.46 17.28 0.88
N GLY A 188 6.40 17.50 2.21
CA GLY A 188 5.23 17.18 3.03
C GLY A 188 4.86 15.70 3.07
N CYS A 189 5.82 14.76 2.84
CA CYS A 189 5.55 13.33 2.79
C CYS A 189 4.80 12.83 4.02
N PHE A 190 5.14 13.35 5.20
CA PHE A 190 4.57 12.96 6.50
C PHE A 190 3.82 14.12 7.18
N SER A 191 3.37 15.12 6.42
CA SER A 191 2.57 16.22 6.98
C SER A 191 1.37 15.66 7.73
N GLY A 192 1.15 16.13 8.96
CA GLY A 192 0.05 15.64 9.81
C GLY A 192 0.26 14.28 10.47
N CYS A 193 1.37 13.55 10.20
CA CYS A 193 1.66 12.23 10.79
C CYS A 193 2.34 12.33 12.17
N THR A 194 1.89 13.22 13.03
CA THR A 194 2.52 13.56 14.33
C THR A 194 2.57 12.38 15.33
N GLY A 195 1.88 11.27 15.05
CA GLY A 195 1.91 10.06 15.86
C GLY A 195 3.11 9.15 15.60
N LEU A 196 3.94 9.42 14.58
CA LEU A 196 5.17 8.66 14.32
C LEU A 196 6.17 8.91 15.45
N THR A 197 6.85 7.85 15.89
CA THR A 197 7.79 7.91 17.03
C THR A 197 9.07 8.67 16.69
N ASP A 198 9.41 8.72 15.41
CA ASP A 198 10.57 9.43 14.86
C ASP A 198 10.20 10.76 14.17
N TYR A 199 8.95 11.27 14.37
CA TYR A 199 8.47 12.48 13.68
C TYR A 199 9.43 13.67 13.86
N ALA A 200 9.96 13.85 15.08
CA ALA A 200 10.90 14.95 15.37
C ALA A 200 12.26 14.82 14.67
N GLN A 201 12.62 13.63 14.16
CA GLN A 201 13.84 13.40 13.39
C GLN A 201 13.63 13.57 11.88
N ILE A 202 12.38 13.53 11.44
CA ILE A 202 12.03 13.72 10.02
C ILE A 202 12.40 15.16 9.61
N PRO A 203 13.13 15.37 8.49
CA PRO A 203 13.48 16.70 8.02
C PRO A 203 12.23 17.59 7.83
N PRO A 204 12.31 18.90 8.12
CA PRO A 204 11.15 19.81 8.04
C PRO A 204 10.47 19.87 6.68
N ASP A 205 11.21 19.68 5.60
CA ASP A 205 10.67 19.63 4.23
C ASP A 205 9.88 18.34 3.92
N TRP A 206 10.02 17.32 4.78
CA TRP A 206 9.27 16.05 4.70
C TRP A 206 8.04 16.01 5.63
N GLN A 207 7.97 16.96 6.59
CA GLN A 207 6.86 17.10 7.56
C GLN A 207 5.63 17.85 7.03
#